data_2ec0c34f53f834d1748809d65e8c36c1
#
_entry.id   2ec0c34f53f834d1748809d65e8c36c1
#
_cell.length_a   1.000
_cell.length_b   1.000
_cell.length_c   1.000
_cell.angle_alpha   90.00
_cell.angle_beta   90.00
_cell.angle_gamma   90.00
#
_symmetry.space_group_name_H-M   'P 1'
#
loop_
_entity.id
_entity.type
_entity.pdbx_description
1 polymer ?
#
loop_
_entity_poly.entity_id
_entity_poly.type
_entity_poly.pdbx_seq_one_letter_code
_entity_poly.pdbx_strand_id
1 'polypeptide(L)'
;QYDEELLKILLVDRSSNENIIWATDNYTDLGPEYAPQAHITISSITRDDVHVIQPGVKKSKAVQEYRSKDKAEVFTPSWICNKQNNLIDNAYFGRSGVFNEETEDGWISTNKVEFLESENWQDYIKEKRLEITCGEAPYIVSRYDATTGELIAPLNRVGILDRKFRVTHENSEQMTFQTWFKWIQIALQSTNGHEWQGDNLLLA
;
A
#
# COMPACT_ATOMS: atom_id res chain seq x y z
N GLN A 1 11.89 9.21 14.81
CA GLN A 1 11.51 10.64 14.72
C GLN A 1 10.60 10.76 13.50
N TYR A 2 9.34 11.16 13.71
CA TYR A 2 8.42 11.37 12.59
C TYR A 2 8.83 12.66 11.87
N ASP A 3 8.80 12.64 10.54
CA ASP A 3 8.90 13.84 9.75
C ASP A 3 7.53 14.58 9.83
N GLU A 4 7.46 15.59 10.68
CA GLU A 4 6.23 16.34 10.93
C GLU A 4 5.71 17.03 9.66
N GLU A 5 6.60 17.50 8.79
CA GLU A 5 6.21 18.11 7.52
C GLU A 5 5.58 17.07 6.56
N LEU A 6 6.13 15.86 6.54
CA LEU A 6 5.55 14.76 5.76
C LEU A 6 4.16 14.39 6.31
N LEU A 7 4.00 14.27 7.63
CA LEU A 7 2.70 13.98 8.25
C LEU A 7 1.66 15.06 7.93
N LYS A 8 2.03 16.33 7.94
CA LYS A 8 1.12 17.42 7.52
C LYS A 8 0.62 17.24 6.09
N ILE A 9 1.49 16.79 5.20
CA ILE A 9 1.12 16.53 3.80
C ILE A 9 0.19 15.32 3.66
N LEU A 10 0.49 14.24 4.38
CA LEU A 10 -0.27 12.98 4.30
C LEU A 10 -1.65 13.08 4.94
N LEU A 11 -1.81 13.89 5.97
CA LEU A 11 -3.08 14.07 6.66
C LEU A 11 -4.10 14.89 5.87
N VAL A 12 -3.68 15.71 4.91
CA VAL A 12 -4.60 16.61 4.20
C VAL A 12 -5.42 15.87 3.15
N ASP A 13 -6.74 15.90 3.31
CA ASP A 13 -7.69 15.61 2.23
C ASP A 13 -7.68 16.77 1.22
N ARG A 14 -7.21 16.47 0.01
CA ARG A 14 -7.07 17.45 -1.08
C ARG A 14 -8.39 17.96 -1.63
N SER A 15 -9.51 17.28 -1.34
CA SER A 15 -10.83 17.71 -1.77
C SER A 15 -11.44 18.77 -0.86
N SER A 16 -11.21 18.67 0.45
CA SER A 16 -11.73 19.59 1.46
C SER A 16 -10.72 20.63 1.94
N ASN A 17 -9.42 20.37 1.78
CA ASN A 17 -8.29 21.05 2.41
C ASN A 17 -8.29 20.99 3.96
N GLU A 18 -9.01 20.04 4.51
CA GLU A 18 -8.98 19.68 5.93
C GLU A 18 -8.25 18.36 6.11
N ASN A 19 -7.94 17.99 7.35
CA ASN A 19 -7.36 16.68 7.59
C ASN A 19 -8.40 15.58 7.37
N ILE A 20 -7.93 14.38 7.01
CA ILE A 20 -8.77 13.17 6.98
C ILE A 20 -9.39 12.91 8.35
N ILE A 21 -10.56 12.30 8.39
CA ILE A 21 -11.26 11.94 9.62
C ILE A 21 -11.00 10.49 10.02
N TRP A 22 -11.24 10.13 11.27
CA TRP A 22 -11.14 8.75 11.73
C TRP A 22 -12.14 7.82 11.02
N ALA A 23 -13.32 8.33 10.72
CA ALA A 23 -14.44 7.66 10.05
C ALA A 23 -15.04 6.45 10.79
N THR A 24 -14.39 5.96 11.82
CA THR A 24 -14.84 4.82 12.64
C THR A 24 -14.68 5.11 14.12
N ASP A 25 -15.35 4.29 14.95
CA ASP A 25 -15.33 4.38 16.41
C ASP A 25 -14.18 3.59 17.08
N ASN A 26 -13.23 3.09 16.28
CA ASN A 26 -12.16 2.20 16.73
C ASN A 26 -11.28 2.77 17.85
N TYR A 27 -11.26 4.08 18.02
CA TYR A 27 -10.39 4.82 18.94
C TYR A 27 -11.15 5.74 19.90
N THR A 28 -12.49 5.67 19.94
CA THR A 28 -13.31 6.58 20.77
C THR A 28 -13.05 6.50 22.26
N ASP A 29 -12.55 5.36 22.75
CA ASP A 29 -12.15 5.16 24.14
C ASP A 29 -10.94 6.03 24.56
N LEU A 30 -10.18 6.57 23.58
CA LEU A 30 -9.05 7.45 23.83
C LEU A 30 -9.46 8.92 24.04
N GLY A 31 -10.69 9.29 23.69
CA GLY A 31 -11.21 10.64 23.88
C GLY A 31 -12.07 11.16 22.73
N PRO A 32 -12.72 12.31 22.89
CA PRO A 32 -13.62 12.89 21.90
C PRO A 32 -12.91 13.29 20.59
N GLU A 33 -11.62 13.57 20.62
CA GLU A 33 -10.78 13.86 19.44
C GLU A 33 -10.56 12.65 18.53
N TYR A 34 -10.98 11.44 18.98
CA TYR A 34 -10.95 10.19 18.21
C TYR A 34 -12.34 9.75 17.74
N ALA A 35 -13.34 10.62 17.86
CA ALA A 35 -14.68 10.34 17.35
C ALA A 35 -14.68 10.16 15.82
N PRO A 36 -15.62 9.39 15.24
CA PRO A 36 -15.64 9.12 13.79
C PRO A 36 -15.55 10.36 12.90
N GLN A 37 -16.16 11.46 13.31
CA GLN A 37 -16.17 12.72 12.56
C GLN A 37 -15.00 13.66 12.90
N ALA A 38 -14.19 13.31 13.89
CA ALA A 38 -13.03 14.12 14.26
C ALA A 38 -11.91 13.95 13.24
N HIS A 39 -11.25 15.06 12.94
CA HIS A 39 -10.07 15.05 12.08
C HIS A 39 -8.87 14.46 12.80
N ILE A 40 -8.11 13.62 12.08
CA ILE A 40 -6.83 13.09 12.56
C ILE A 40 -5.83 14.24 12.59
N THR A 41 -5.20 14.46 13.74
CA THR A 41 -4.18 15.49 13.92
C THR A 41 -2.83 14.87 14.28
N ILE A 42 -1.75 15.59 14.05
CA ILE A 42 -0.42 15.13 14.47
C ILE A 42 -0.40 14.84 15.96
N SER A 43 -0.99 15.73 16.78
CA SER A 43 -1.05 15.53 18.23
C SER A 43 -1.84 14.28 18.64
N SER A 44 -2.92 13.90 17.90
CA SER A 44 -3.68 12.70 18.23
C SER A 44 -2.94 11.41 17.90
N ILE A 45 -1.99 11.42 16.96
CA ILE A 45 -1.24 10.23 16.56
C ILE A 45 0.15 10.11 17.18
N THR A 46 0.68 11.22 17.75
CA THR A 46 2.03 11.27 18.36
C THR A 46 2.01 11.46 19.86
N ARG A 47 0.84 11.39 20.52
CA ARG A 47 0.66 11.63 21.95
C ARG A 47 1.39 10.58 22.80
N ASP A 48 2.11 11.03 23.81
CA ASP A 48 2.69 10.23 24.91
C ASP A 48 3.55 9.02 24.46
N ASP A 49 4.29 9.14 23.35
CA ASP A 49 5.07 8.05 22.75
C ASP A 49 4.24 6.79 22.40
N VAL A 50 2.92 6.88 22.42
CA VAL A 50 2.02 5.79 22.02
C VAL A 50 1.79 5.88 20.52
N HIS A 51 2.15 4.82 19.81
CA HIS A 51 1.80 4.66 18.40
C HIS A 51 0.30 4.32 18.29
N VAL A 52 -0.57 5.32 18.26
CA VAL A 52 -2.03 5.13 18.16
C VAL A 52 -2.36 4.39 16.87
N ILE A 53 -1.83 4.85 15.73
CA ILE A 53 -1.98 4.18 14.45
C ILE A 53 -0.86 3.17 14.29
N GLN A 54 -1.24 1.90 14.20
CA GLN A 54 -0.32 0.76 14.04
C GLN A 54 -0.85 -0.20 12.98
N PRO A 55 0.05 -0.89 12.25
CA PRO A 55 -0.33 -2.03 11.43
C PRO A 55 -1.20 -3.02 12.19
N GLY A 56 -2.21 -3.58 11.51
CA GLY A 56 -3.16 -4.51 12.13
C GLY A 56 -2.49 -5.68 12.83
N VAL A 57 -1.42 -6.22 12.23
CA VAL A 57 -0.63 -7.32 12.81
C VAL A 57 0.02 -6.98 14.17
N LYS A 58 0.26 -5.70 14.46
CA LYS A 58 0.82 -5.24 15.74
C LYS A 58 -0.24 -4.97 16.81
N LYS A 59 -1.52 -4.92 16.43
CA LYS A 59 -2.64 -4.77 17.35
C LYS A 59 -2.86 -6.05 18.16
N SER A 60 -3.45 -5.94 19.37
CA SER A 60 -3.75 -7.12 20.17
C SER A 60 -4.71 -8.06 19.43
N LYS A 61 -4.65 -9.37 19.74
CA LYS A 61 -5.55 -10.37 19.12
C LYS A 61 -7.03 -10.02 19.30
N ALA A 62 -7.41 -9.52 20.46
CA ALA A 62 -8.79 -9.09 20.73
C ALA A 62 -9.23 -7.95 19.78
N VAL A 63 -8.35 -6.98 19.53
CA VAL A 63 -8.62 -5.88 18.57
C VAL A 63 -8.68 -6.40 17.15
N GLN A 64 -7.79 -7.31 16.75
CA GLN A 64 -7.82 -7.93 15.42
C GLN A 64 -9.12 -8.69 15.18
N GLU A 65 -9.56 -9.50 16.17
CA GLU A 65 -10.82 -10.25 16.09
C GLU A 65 -12.04 -9.33 16.01
N TYR A 66 -12.08 -8.28 16.82
CA TYR A 66 -13.13 -7.26 16.74
C TYR A 66 -13.17 -6.61 15.36
N ARG A 67 -12.04 -6.12 14.86
CA ARG A 67 -11.96 -5.48 13.54
C ARG A 67 -12.36 -6.43 12.40
N SER A 68 -11.96 -7.69 12.48
CA SER A 68 -12.37 -8.69 11.48
C SER A 68 -13.86 -9.00 11.52
N LYS A 69 -14.47 -9.15 12.71
CA LYS A 69 -15.88 -9.52 12.85
C LYS A 69 -16.83 -8.34 12.63
N ASP A 70 -16.52 -7.19 13.22
CA ASP A 70 -17.45 -6.05 13.28
C ASP A 70 -17.15 -4.97 12.21
N LYS A 71 -15.93 -4.94 11.67
CA LYS A 71 -15.51 -3.97 10.65
C LYS A 71 -15.14 -4.62 9.32
N ALA A 72 -15.25 -5.96 9.21
CA ALA A 72 -14.90 -6.75 8.02
C ALA A 72 -13.46 -6.50 7.51
N GLU A 73 -12.54 -6.16 8.41
CA GLU A 73 -11.14 -5.96 8.08
C GLU A 73 -10.45 -7.32 7.87
N VAL A 74 -9.85 -7.51 6.70
CA VAL A 74 -9.21 -8.78 6.32
C VAL A 74 -7.71 -8.58 6.24
N PHE A 75 -6.98 -9.38 7.02
CA PHE A 75 -5.52 -9.44 6.96
C PHE A 75 -5.11 -10.51 5.94
N THR A 76 -4.75 -10.08 4.74
CA THR A 76 -4.44 -11.00 3.64
C THR A 76 -2.93 -11.29 3.60
N PRO A 77 -2.51 -12.57 3.67
CA PRO A 77 -1.11 -12.95 3.53
C PRO A 77 -0.54 -12.47 2.20
N SER A 78 0.72 -12.05 2.20
CA SER A 78 1.37 -11.48 1.01
C SER A 78 1.44 -12.46 -0.16
N TRP A 79 1.52 -13.78 0.10
CA TRP A 79 1.49 -14.78 -0.97
C TRP A 79 0.13 -14.85 -1.70
N ILE A 80 -0.99 -14.57 -1.01
CA ILE A 80 -2.32 -14.44 -1.64
C ILE A 80 -2.38 -13.15 -2.45
N CYS A 81 -1.89 -12.02 -1.89
CA CYS A 81 -1.78 -10.76 -2.64
C CYS A 81 -0.96 -10.96 -3.92
N ASN A 82 0.16 -11.68 -3.82
CA ASN A 82 0.97 -12.03 -4.98
C ASN A 82 0.21 -12.81 -6.04
N LYS A 83 -0.48 -13.89 -5.66
CA LYS A 83 -1.28 -14.70 -6.61
C LYS A 83 -2.31 -13.86 -7.35
N GLN A 84 -3.04 -13.00 -6.63
CA GLN A 84 -4.06 -12.16 -7.25
C GLN A 84 -3.46 -11.08 -8.15
N ASN A 85 -2.37 -10.44 -7.75
CA ASN A 85 -1.65 -9.48 -8.60
C ASN A 85 -1.05 -10.16 -9.83
N ASN A 86 -0.57 -11.41 -9.70
CA ASN A 86 -0.09 -12.19 -10.84
C ASN A 86 -1.22 -12.49 -11.84
N LEU A 87 -2.45 -12.78 -11.39
CA LEU A 87 -3.58 -12.98 -12.32
C LEU A 87 -3.83 -11.74 -13.17
N ILE A 88 -3.75 -10.54 -12.57
CA ILE A 88 -3.92 -9.28 -13.29
C ILE A 88 -2.79 -9.06 -14.30
N ASP A 89 -1.55 -9.26 -13.86
CA ASP A 89 -0.39 -9.08 -14.72
C ASP A 89 -0.30 -10.15 -15.81
N ASN A 90 -0.63 -11.41 -15.51
CA ASN A 90 -0.70 -12.47 -16.52
C ASN A 90 -1.73 -12.15 -17.61
N ALA A 91 -2.86 -11.55 -17.24
CA ALA A 91 -3.85 -11.10 -18.21
C ALA A 91 -3.33 -9.93 -19.05
N TYR A 92 -2.59 -8.99 -18.44
CA TYR A 92 -1.98 -7.85 -19.15
C TYR A 92 -0.90 -8.30 -20.16
N PHE A 93 0.01 -9.18 -19.73
CA PHE A 93 1.14 -9.64 -20.55
C PHE A 93 0.82 -10.84 -21.44
N GLY A 94 -0.34 -11.49 -21.26
CA GLY A 94 -0.67 -12.74 -21.96
C GLY A 94 0.23 -13.94 -21.61
N ARG A 95 1.02 -13.83 -20.52
CA ARG A 95 1.95 -14.85 -20.03
C ARG A 95 2.15 -14.75 -18.52
N SER A 96 2.63 -15.84 -17.91
CA SER A 96 2.96 -15.91 -16.49
C SER A 96 4.45 -15.73 -16.22
N GLY A 97 4.82 -15.57 -14.92
CA GLY A 97 6.20 -15.54 -14.49
C GLY A 97 6.96 -14.24 -14.79
N VAL A 98 6.26 -13.13 -15.09
CA VAL A 98 6.89 -11.86 -15.45
C VAL A 98 7.63 -11.24 -14.26
N PHE A 99 7.02 -11.22 -13.09
CA PHE A 99 7.59 -10.64 -11.87
C PHE A 99 8.17 -11.67 -10.92
N ASN A 100 7.57 -12.84 -10.88
CA ASN A 100 7.96 -13.94 -10.00
C ASN A 100 7.33 -15.26 -10.43
N GLU A 101 7.88 -16.36 -9.91
CA GLU A 101 7.28 -17.69 -9.96
C GLU A 101 6.60 -17.99 -8.62
N GLU A 102 5.35 -18.45 -8.68
CA GLU A 102 4.60 -18.81 -7.48
C GLU A 102 5.09 -20.14 -6.90
N THR A 103 5.15 -20.19 -5.58
CA THR A 103 5.36 -21.42 -4.82
C THR A 103 4.09 -21.73 -3.99
N GLU A 104 4.09 -22.76 -3.17
CA GLU A 104 2.93 -23.16 -2.37
C GLU A 104 2.46 -22.01 -1.47
N ASP A 105 3.35 -21.43 -0.66
CA ASP A 105 3.06 -20.38 0.32
C ASP A 105 3.92 -19.11 0.11
N GLY A 106 4.39 -18.87 -1.11
CA GLY A 106 5.28 -17.75 -1.40
C GLY A 106 5.55 -17.54 -2.87
N TRP A 107 6.71 -16.99 -3.17
CA TRP A 107 7.16 -16.73 -4.55
C TRP A 107 8.67 -16.59 -4.62
N ILE A 108 9.20 -16.77 -5.81
CA ILE A 108 10.60 -16.50 -6.15
C ILE A 108 10.62 -15.37 -7.17
N SER A 109 11.16 -14.21 -6.80
CA SER A 109 11.23 -13.06 -7.70
C SER A 109 12.16 -13.31 -8.86
N THR A 110 11.77 -12.88 -10.07
CA THR A 110 12.65 -12.88 -11.25
C THR A 110 13.85 -11.94 -11.01
N ASN A 111 14.97 -12.20 -11.64
CA ASN A 111 16.15 -11.32 -11.55
C ASN A 111 15.89 -9.97 -12.23
N LYS A 112 15.14 -9.98 -13.33
CA LYS A 112 14.76 -8.80 -14.11
C LYS A 112 13.38 -9.00 -14.70
N VAL A 113 12.62 -7.91 -14.84
CA VAL A 113 11.35 -7.89 -15.56
C VAL A 113 11.63 -7.72 -17.04
N GLU A 114 11.38 -8.78 -17.83
CA GLU A 114 11.60 -8.73 -19.27
C GLU A 114 10.33 -8.33 -20.00
N PHE A 115 10.48 -7.41 -20.96
CA PHE A 115 9.44 -6.98 -21.88
C PHE A 115 9.76 -7.54 -23.28
N LEU A 116 8.78 -8.14 -23.94
CA LEU A 116 8.89 -8.61 -25.31
C LEU A 116 8.93 -7.41 -26.29
N GLU A 117 9.37 -7.62 -27.53
CA GLU A 117 9.42 -6.54 -28.55
C GLU A 117 8.08 -5.84 -28.78
N SER A 118 6.97 -6.56 -28.60
CA SER A 118 5.61 -6.01 -28.69
C SER A 118 5.12 -5.30 -27.43
N GLU A 119 5.86 -5.37 -26.33
CA GLU A 119 5.49 -4.84 -25.01
C GLU A 119 6.28 -3.55 -24.73
N ASN A 120 5.63 -2.61 -24.05
CA ASN A 120 6.26 -1.36 -23.64
C ASN A 120 6.12 -1.18 -22.13
N TRP A 121 7.23 -1.15 -21.41
CA TRP A 121 7.26 -0.95 -19.98
C TRP A 121 6.58 0.37 -19.54
N GLN A 122 6.65 1.41 -20.39
CA GLN A 122 6.03 2.70 -20.11
C GLN A 122 4.50 2.61 -20.08
N ASP A 123 3.91 1.75 -20.92
CA ASP A 123 2.46 1.54 -20.94
C ASP A 123 2.01 0.76 -19.72
N TYR A 124 2.80 -0.22 -19.27
CA TYR A 124 2.57 -0.90 -17.99
C TYR A 124 2.55 0.08 -16.80
N ILE A 125 3.49 1.04 -16.75
CA ILE A 125 3.51 2.05 -15.68
C ILE A 125 2.24 2.93 -15.71
N LYS A 126 1.76 3.31 -16.89
CA LYS A 126 0.57 4.15 -17.06
C LYS A 126 -0.75 3.41 -16.82
N GLU A 127 -0.73 2.08 -16.85
CA GLU A 127 -1.94 1.27 -16.66
C GLU A 127 -2.61 1.61 -15.33
N LYS A 128 -3.88 2.01 -15.40
CA LYS A 128 -4.64 2.42 -14.21
C LYS A 128 -5.03 1.20 -13.38
N ARG A 129 -4.72 1.25 -12.10
CA ARG A 129 -5.04 0.22 -11.11
C ARG A 129 -5.81 0.84 -9.95
N LEU A 130 -6.79 0.10 -9.46
CA LEU A 130 -7.60 0.50 -8.31
C LEU A 130 -7.82 -0.70 -7.39
N GLU A 131 -7.51 -0.54 -6.11
CA GLU A 131 -7.88 -1.44 -5.04
C GLU A 131 -9.03 -0.79 -4.24
N ILE A 132 -10.18 -1.45 -4.15
CA ILE A 132 -11.34 -0.99 -3.39
C ILE A 132 -11.30 -1.63 -2.02
N THR A 133 -11.57 -0.86 -0.96
CA THR A 133 -11.44 -1.30 0.44
C THR A 133 -10.03 -1.82 0.73
N CYS A 134 -9.04 -0.99 0.40
CA CYS A 134 -7.65 -1.43 0.37
C CYS A 134 -7.05 -1.72 1.75
N GLY A 135 -7.68 -1.31 2.86
CA GLY A 135 -7.11 -1.45 4.19
C GLY A 135 -5.75 -0.75 4.28
N GLU A 136 -4.72 -1.49 4.69
CA GLU A 136 -3.33 -1.04 4.70
C GLU A 136 -2.64 -1.17 3.32
N ALA A 137 -3.42 -1.36 2.26
CA ALA A 137 -3.04 -1.47 0.86
C ALA A 137 -2.01 -2.58 0.52
N PRO A 138 -2.16 -3.82 1.02
CA PRO A 138 -1.18 -4.87 0.78
C PRO A 138 -1.06 -5.30 -0.70
N TYR A 139 -2.11 -5.09 -1.50
CA TYR A 139 -2.09 -5.32 -2.95
C TYR A 139 -1.40 -4.19 -3.72
N ILE A 140 -1.37 -2.98 -3.16
CA ILE A 140 -0.71 -1.81 -3.77
C ILE A 140 0.75 -1.77 -3.37
N VAL A 141 1.04 -1.85 -2.05
CA VAL A 141 2.39 -1.76 -1.49
C VAL A 141 2.60 -2.82 -0.43
N SER A 142 3.41 -3.84 -0.72
CA SER A 142 3.69 -4.95 0.19
C SER A 142 4.98 -4.73 0.99
N ARG A 143 4.98 -3.76 1.91
CA ARG A 143 6.15 -3.45 2.74
C ARG A 143 6.44 -4.55 3.77
N TYR A 144 5.42 -5.21 4.24
CA TYR A 144 5.44 -6.31 5.21
C TYR A 144 4.27 -7.26 4.92
N ASP A 145 4.37 -8.48 5.42
CA ASP A 145 3.24 -9.41 5.39
C ASP A 145 2.20 -9.02 6.44
N ALA A 146 0.94 -8.83 6.01
CA ALA A 146 -0.13 -8.34 6.87
C ALA A 146 -0.54 -9.33 7.97
N THR A 147 -0.12 -10.61 7.89
CA THR A 147 -0.44 -11.64 8.88
C THR A 147 0.69 -11.92 9.85
N THR A 148 1.95 -11.80 9.41
CA THR A 148 3.13 -12.07 10.24
C THR A 148 3.85 -10.81 10.71
N GLY A 149 3.71 -9.70 9.97
CA GLY A 149 4.45 -8.45 10.21
C GLY A 149 5.90 -8.49 9.73
N GLU A 150 6.32 -9.56 9.07
CA GLU A 150 7.67 -9.68 8.52
C GLU A 150 7.87 -8.71 7.36
N LEU A 151 8.99 -7.98 7.40
CA LEU A 151 9.33 -7.02 6.35
C LEU A 151 9.71 -7.74 5.06
N ILE A 152 9.19 -7.25 3.94
CA ILE A 152 9.49 -7.77 2.60
C ILE A 152 10.55 -6.89 1.96
N ALA A 153 11.67 -7.51 1.57
CA ALA A 153 12.76 -6.81 0.87
C ALA A 153 12.25 -6.18 -0.44
N PRO A 154 12.73 -4.98 -0.84
CA PRO A 154 12.18 -4.24 -1.99
C PRO A 154 12.06 -5.05 -3.29
N LEU A 155 13.04 -5.91 -3.62
CA LEU A 155 13.01 -6.77 -4.81
C LEU A 155 11.97 -7.90 -4.75
N ASN A 156 11.53 -8.25 -3.54
CA ASN A 156 10.55 -9.31 -3.31
C ASN A 156 9.14 -8.77 -3.10
N ARG A 157 8.97 -7.44 -3.11
CA ARG A 157 7.65 -6.84 -2.96
C ARG A 157 6.76 -7.15 -4.15
N VAL A 158 5.50 -7.42 -3.86
CA VAL A 158 4.51 -7.94 -4.83
C VAL A 158 3.36 -6.98 -5.10
N GLY A 159 3.32 -5.85 -4.41
CA GLY A 159 2.30 -4.83 -4.62
C GLY A 159 2.37 -4.23 -6.03
N ILE A 160 1.23 -3.81 -6.56
CA ILE A 160 1.13 -3.27 -7.93
C ILE A 160 2.03 -2.04 -8.10
N LEU A 161 2.07 -1.15 -7.11
CA LEU A 161 2.95 0.02 -7.14
C LEU A 161 4.42 -0.36 -6.98
N ASP A 162 4.72 -1.36 -6.12
CA ASP A 162 6.08 -1.90 -5.99
C ASP A 162 6.60 -2.44 -7.33
N ARG A 163 5.75 -3.17 -8.09
CA ARG A 163 6.08 -3.68 -9.43
C ARG A 163 6.35 -2.56 -10.41
N LYS A 164 5.54 -1.50 -10.41
CA LYS A 164 5.75 -0.32 -11.26
C LYS A 164 7.07 0.40 -10.90
N PHE A 165 7.37 0.54 -9.63
CA PHE A 165 8.65 1.13 -9.18
C PHE A 165 9.83 0.27 -9.59
N ARG A 166 9.72 -1.05 -9.45
CA ARG A 166 10.73 -2.00 -9.91
C ARG A 166 10.99 -1.86 -11.40
N VAL A 167 9.94 -1.89 -12.22
CA VAL A 167 10.03 -1.70 -13.69
C VAL A 167 10.68 -0.37 -14.04
N THR A 168 10.28 0.72 -13.36
CA THR A 168 10.89 2.04 -13.57
C THR A 168 12.37 2.03 -13.25
N HIS A 169 12.75 1.40 -12.13
CA HIS A 169 14.16 1.32 -11.70
C HIS A 169 15.00 0.49 -12.66
N GLU A 170 14.53 -0.69 -13.06
CA GLU A 170 15.23 -1.59 -13.98
C GLU A 170 15.43 -1.01 -15.39
N ASN A 171 14.65 -0.01 -15.78
CA ASN A 171 14.74 0.70 -17.05
C ASN A 171 15.39 2.11 -16.93
N SER A 172 16.03 2.42 -15.79
CA SER A 172 16.49 3.78 -15.50
C SER A 172 17.96 4.06 -15.85
N GLU A 173 18.74 3.08 -16.30
CA GLU A 173 20.20 3.19 -16.50
C GLU A 173 20.65 4.42 -17.32
N GLN A 174 19.86 4.83 -18.31
CA GLN A 174 20.19 5.99 -19.16
C GLN A 174 19.32 7.23 -18.85
N MET A 175 18.56 7.21 -17.75
CA MET A 175 17.68 8.30 -17.38
C MET A 175 18.40 9.36 -16.54
N THR A 176 18.03 10.62 -16.75
CA THR A 176 18.31 11.65 -15.74
C THR A 176 17.42 11.44 -14.52
N PHE A 177 17.81 12.00 -13.37
CA PHE A 177 16.99 11.95 -12.15
C PHE A 177 15.57 12.52 -12.41
N GLN A 178 15.48 13.63 -13.15
CA GLN A 178 14.17 14.25 -13.46
C GLN A 178 13.28 13.32 -14.29
N THR A 179 13.85 12.60 -15.25
CA THR A 179 13.09 11.65 -16.08
C THR A 179 12.64 10.45 -15.24
N TRP A 180 13.54 9.90 -14.43
CA TRP A 180 13.20 8.81 -13.50
C TRP A 180 12.10 9.24 -12.53
N PHE A 181 12.23 10.39 -11.89
CA PHE A 181 11.26 10.92 -10.94
C PHE A 181 9.88 11.14 -11.58
N LYS A 182 9.83 11.60 -12.84
CA LYS A 182 8.59 11.72 -13.60
C LYS A 182 7.89 10.37 -13.77
N TRP A 183 8.62 9.28 -14.01
CA TRP A 183 8.02 7.95 -14.14
C TRP A 183 7.52 7.43 -12.78
N ILE A 184 8.22 7.70 -11.69
CA ILE A 184 7.72 7.43 -10.32
C ILE A 184 6.41 8.18 -10.05
N GLN A 185 6.31 9.45 -10.45
CA GLN A 185 5.06 10.22 -10.31
C GLN A 185 3.92 9.61 -11.15
N ILE A 186 4.20 9.17 -12.38
CA ILE A 186 3.20 8.50 -13.24
C ILE A 186 2.73 7.20 -12.61
N ALA A 187 3.63 6.39 -12.05
CA ALA A 187 3.30 5.16 -11.33
C ALA A 187 2.36 5.42 -10.15
N LEU A 188 2.64 6.44 -9.34
CA LEU A 188 1.78 6.88 -8.23
C LEU A 188 0.41 7.35 -8.73
N GLN A 189 0.36 8.19 -9.77
CA GLN A 189 -0.87 8.75 -10.31
C GLN A 189 -1.76 7.71 -11.04
N SER A 190 -1.17 6.60 -11.46
CA SER A 190 -1.88 5.49 -12.12
C SER A 190 -2.27 4.35 -11.16
N THR A 191 -1.99 4.49 -9.87
CA THR A 191 -2.32 3.47 -8.87
C THR A 191 -3.11 4.12 -7.74
N ASN A 192 -4.31 3.61 -7.48
CA ASN A 192 -5.25 4.21 -6.55
C ASN A 192 -5.71 3.16 -5.53
N GLY A 193 -5.90 3.59 -4.28
CA GLY A 193 -6.57 2.84 -3.23
C GLY A 193 -7.81 3.61 -2.78
N HIS A 194 -8.85 2.89 -2.40
CA HIS A 194 -10.04 3.46 -1.76
C HIS A 194 -10.24 2.79 -0.41
N GLU A 195 -10.22 3.57 0.66
CA GLU A 195 -10.37 3.10 2.03
C GLU A 195 -11.28 4.06 2.82
N TRP A 196 -12.11 3.48 3.68
CA TRP A 196 -13.03 4.24 4.53
C TRP A 196 -12.39 4.64 5.86
N GLN A 197 -11.61 3.74 6.47
CA GLN A 197 -11.03 3.93 7.80
C GLN A 197 -9.81 4.85 7.73
N GLY A 198 -9.84 5.97 8.45
CA GLY A 198 -8.77 6.97 8.38
C GLY A 198 -7.40 6.47 8.86
N ASP A 199 -7.36 5.57 9.86
CA ASP A 199 -6.12 4.96 10.32
C ASP A 199 -5.48 4.05 9.25
N ASN A 200 -6.29 3.27 8.56
CA ASN A 200 -5.83 2.43 7.45
C ASN A 200 -5.38 3.28 6.26
N LEU A 201 -6.15 4.33 5.93
CA LEU A 201 -5.78 5.26 4.86
C LEU A 201 -4.42 5.93 5.10
N LEU A 202 -4.09 6.24 6.36
CA LEU A 202 -2.79 6.82 6.71
C LEU A 202 -1.65 5.78 6.67
N LEU A 203 -1.96 4.50 6.87
CA LEU A 203 -1.00 3.40 6.74
C LEU A 203 -0.75 3.00 5.28
N ALA A 204 -1.75 3.16 4.42
CA ALA A 204 -1.66 2.87 2.99
C ALA A 204 -0.74 3.84 2.24
#